data_9f44824867ea0509dd43bb8c68c5bf2c
#
_entry.id   9f44824867ea0509dd43bb8c68c5bf2c
#
_cell.length_a   1.000
_cell.length_b   1.000
_cell.length_c   1.000
_cell.angle_alpha   90.00
_cell.angle_beta   90.00
_cell.angle_gamma   90.00
#
_symmetry.space_group_name_H-M   'P 1'
#
loop_
_entity.id
_entity.type
_entity.pdbx_description
1 polymer ?
#
loop_
_entity_poly.entity_id
_entity_poly.type
_entity_poly.pdbx_seq_one_letter_code
_entity_poly.pdbx_strand_id
1 'polypeptide(L)'
;MRRTLNTINMAVSTFYAQILFHRRLLCPSQSPRTLHRHALSNILEITHKQYASEPRLMRRLHWPILVAVLETDDPAQIEWLRQRLAELRQCHTEIRWANETVDEVLAQQDATKGEYVNLAEFLRNRAPP
;
A
#
# COMPACT_ATOMS: atom_id res chain seq x y z
N MET A 1 -7.03 24.43 -10.45
CA MET A 1 -7.46 23.16 -11.03
C MET A 1 -6.54 22.01 -10.64
N ARG A 2 -5.23 22.16 -10.80
CA ARG A 2 -4.28 21.10 -10.44
C ARG A 2 -4.33 20.69 -8.96
N ARG A 3 -4.42 21.68 -8.06
CA ARG A 3 -4.53 21.43 -6.62
C ARG A 3 -5.80 20.63 -6.28
N THR A 4 -6.92 20.98 -6.92
CA THR A 4 -8.20 20.28 -6.73
C THR A 4 -8.09 18.84 -7.23
N LEU A 5 -7.50 18.62 -8.40
CA LEU A 5 -7.32 17.28 -8.97
C LEU A 5 -6.43 16.41 -8.05
N ASN A 6 -5.35 16.97 -7.52
CA ASN A 6 -4.49 16.23 -6.58
C ASN A 6 -5.23 15.83 -5.31
N THR A 7 -6.09 16.72 -4.79
CA THR A 7 -6.91 16.43 -3.62
C THR A 7 -7.91 15.32 -3.91
N ILE A 8 -8.56 15.35 -5.07
CA ILE A 8 -9.48 14.31 -5.52
C ILE A 8 -8.76 12.97 -5.64
N ASN A 9 -7.60 12.95 -6.29
CA ASN A 9 -6.82 11.74 -6.47
C ASN A 9 -6.40 11.13 -5.13
N MET A 10 -6.00 11.96 -4.17
CA MET A 10 -5.68 11.51 -2.82
C MET A 10 -6.89 10.88 -2.15
N ALA A 11 -8.05 11.53 -2.24
CA ALA A 11 -9.29 11.03 -1.63
C ALA A 11 -9.73 9.72 -2.26
N VAL A 12 -9.68 9.61 -3.59
CA VAL A 12 -10.07 8.40 -4.31
C VAL A 12 -9.14 7.24 -3.97
N SER A 13 -7.84 7.46 -3.99
CA SER A 13 -6.88 6.40 -3.67
C SER A 13 -6.99 5.96 -2.22
N THR A 14 -7.24 6.88 -1.30
CA THR A 14 -7.46 6.56 0.12
C THR A 14 -8.72 5.72 0.29
N PHE A 15 -9.79 6.06 -0.44
CA PHE A 15 -11.03 5.29 -0.41
C PHE A 15 -10.80 3.84 -0.85
N TYR A 16 -10.13 3.62 -1.96
CA TYR A 16 -9.83 2.28 -2.44
C TYR A 16 -8.88 1.53 -1.49
N ALA A 17 -7.92 2.22 -0.89
CA ALA A 17 -7.02 1.62 0.10
C ALA A 17 -7.79 1.15 1.33
N GLN A 18 -8.76 1.93 1.80
CA GLN A 18 -9.62 1.53 2.92
C GLN A 18 -10.43 0.28 2.59
N ILE A 19 -10.97 0.19 1.38
CA ILE A 19 -11.71 -1.00 0.95
C ILE A 19 -10.80 -2.23 0.99
N LEU A 20 -9.60 -2.14 0.46
CA LEU A 20 -8.65 -3.25 0.41
C LEU A 20 -8.20 -3.65 1.82
N PHE A 21 -7.91 -2.68 2.67
CA PHE A 21 -7.46 -2.91 4.03
C PHE A 21 -8.55 -3.59 4.86
N HIS A 22 -9.78 -3.07 4.80
CA HIS A 22 -10.91 -3.66 5.52
C HIS A 22 -11.18 -5.09 5.06
N ARG A 23 -11.13 -5.32 3.75
CA ARG A 23 -11.33 -6.66 3.21
C ARG A 23 -10.26 -7.62 3.75
N ARG A 24 -9.02 -7.20 3.80
CA ARG A 24 -7.93 -8.04 4.31
C ARG A 24 -8.10 -8.37 5.79
N LEU A 25 -8.61 -7.42 6.58
CA LEU A 25 -8.87 -7.64 8.01
C LEU A 25 -10.07 -8.56 8.24
N LEU A 26 -11.12 -8.42 7.43
CA LEU A 26 -12.37 -9.18 7.59
C LEU A 26 -12.32 -10.57 6.93
N CYS A 27 -11.54 -10.69 5.85
CA CYS A 27 -11.43 -11.93 5.07
C CYS A 27 -9.97 -12.28 4.85
N PRO A 28 -9.19 -12.54 5.92
CA PRO A 28 -7.73 -12.62 5.84
C PRO A 28 -7.20 -13.80 5.03
N SER A 29 -8.01 -14.84 4.81
CA SER A 29 -7.58 -16.03 4.07
C SER A 29 -8.06 -16.07 2.63
N GLN A 30 -8.82 -15.07 2.19
CA GLN A 30 -9.39 -15.08 0.83
C GLN A 30 -8.47 -14.47 -0.19
N SER A 31 -8.37 -15.14 -1.34
CA SER A 31 -7.61 -14.64 -2.48
C SER A 31 -8.25 -13.39 -3.08
N PRO A 32 -7.47 -12.54 -3.80
CA PRO A 32 -8.02 -11.37 -4.47
C PRO A 32 -9.12 -11.69 -5.47
N ARG A 33 -10.17 -10.87 -5.49
CA ARG A 33 -11.30 -10.97 -6.42
C ARG A 33 -11.28 -9.79 -7.39
N THR A 34 -12.21 -9.79 -8.35
CA THR A 34 -12.30 -8.75 -9.38
C THR A 34 -12.37 -7.34 -8.81
N LEU A 35 -13.23 -7.12 -7.81
CA LEU A 35 -13.33 -5.80 -7.16
C LEU A 35 -12.03 -5.39 -6.51
N HIS A 36 -11.36 -6.33 -5.85
CA HIS A 36 -10.05 -6.12 -5.24
C HIS A 36 -9.03 -5.67 -6.29
N ARG A 37 -8.97 -6.38 -7.41
CA ARG A 37 -8.05 -6.06 -8.50
C ARG A 37 -8.35 -4.70 -9.11
N HIS A 38 -9.62 -4.36 -9.24
CA HIS A 38 -10.05 -3.07 -9.75
C HIS A 38 -9.58 -1.93 -8.84
N ALA A 39 -9.81 -2.06 -7.53
CA ALA A 39 -9.38 -1.07 -6.55
C ALA A 39 -7.85 -0.91 -6.56
N LEU A 40 -7.11 -2.02 -6.58
CA LEU A 40 -5.65 -2.01 -6.64
C LEU A 40 -5.15 -1.32 -7.91
N SER A 41 -5.75 -1.63 -9.06
CA SER A 41 -5.38 -1.04 -10.34
C SER A 41 -5.57 0.49 -10.33
N ASN A 42 -6.65 0.97 -9.74
CA ASN A 42 -6.91 2.41 -9.61
C ASN A 42 -5.87 3.10 -8.72
N ILE A 43 -5.50 2.48 -7.60
CA ILE A 43 -4.45 3.01 -6.73
C ILE A 43 -3.13 3.11 -7.48
N LEU A 44 -2.75 2.06 -8.19
CA LEU A 44 -1.51 2.03 -8.95
C LEU A 44 -1.48 3.09 -10.04
N GLU A 45 -2.57 3.25 -10.77
CA GLU A 45 -2.68 4.26 -11.82
C GLU A 45 -2.52 5.67 -11.25
N ILE A 46 -3.23 5.98 -10.16
CA ILE A 46 -3.14 7.29 -9.51
C ILE A 46 -1.72 7.54 -9.01
N THR A 47 -1.10 6.52 -8.41
CA THR A 47 0.25 6.62 -7.85
C THR A 47 1.28 6.90 -8.95
N HIS A 48 1.22 6.17 -10.05
CA HIS A 48 2.14 6.38 -11.17
C HIS A 48 1.97 7.77 -11.80
N LYS A 49 0.74 8.21 -11.98
CA LYS A 49 0.47 9.54 -12.53
C LYS A 49 0.96 10.64 -11.60
N GLN A 50 0.75 10.50 -10.31
CA GLN A 50 1.20 11.48 -9.33
C GLN A 50 2.71 11.57 -9.29
N TYR A 51 3.40 10.43 -9.33
CA TYR A 51 4.86 10.41 -9.34
C TYR A 51 5.42 11.11 -10.59
N ALA A 52 4.79 10.90 -11.75
CA ALA A 52 5.22 11.51 -12.99
C ALA A 52 4.98 13.03 -13.01
N SER A 53 3.90 13.51 -12.41
CA SER A 53 3.51 14.93 -12.47
C SER A 53 4.08 15.76 -11.33
N GLU A 54 3.94 15.31 -10.09
CA GLU A 54 4.44 16.03 -8.90
C GLU A 54 4.95 15.05 -7.85
N PRO A 55 6.23 14.58 -7.98
CA PRO A 55 6.77 13.58 -7.05
C PRO A 55 6.74 14.01 -5.58
N ARG A 56 6.85 15.30 -5.32
CA ARG A 56 6.87 15.85 -3.95
C ARG A 56 5.58 15.59 -3.18
N LEU A 57 4.46 15.33 -3.89
CA LEU A 57 3.17 15.07 -3.27
C LEU A 57 2.92 13.59 -3.00
N MET A 58 3.88 12.73 -3.32
CA MET A 58 3.76 11.28 -3.08
C MET A 58 3.55 10.94 -1.61
N ARG A 59 4.04 11.76 -0.69
CA ARG A 59 3.84 11.54 0.75
C ARG A 59 2.35 11.55 1.14
N ARG A 60 1.50 12.23 0.36
CA ARG A 60 0.05 12.23 0.59
C ARG A 60 -0.59 10.91 0.20
N LEU A 61 0.10 10.11 -0.60
CA LEU A 61 -0.34 8.79 -1.03
C LEU A 61 0.32 7.67 -0.22
N HIS A 62 0.99 8.00 0.87
CA HIS A 62 1.72 7.05 1.70
C HIS A 62 0.85 5.84 2.11
N TRP A 63 -0.35 6.07 2.62
CA TRP A 63 -1.26 5.00 3.02
C TRP A 63 -1.71 4.13 1.83
N PRO A 64 -2.20 4.71 0.72
CA PRO A 64 -2.52 3.92 -0.46
C PRO A 64 -1.35 3.12 -1.02
N ILE A 65 -0.16 3.70 -1.05
CA ILE A 65 1.04 2.99 -1.52
C ILE A 65 1.34 1.79 -0.64
N LEU A 66 1.25 1.97 0.67
CA LEU A 66 1.51 0.91 1.64
C LEU A 66 0.52 -0.25 1.47
N VAL A 67 -0.75 0.06 1.32
CA VAL A 67 -1.77 -0.96 1.09
C VAL A 67 -1.53 -1.67 -0.25
N ALA A 68 -1.20 -0.91 -1.29
CA ALA A 68 -0.96 -1.47 -2.63
C ALA A 68 0.22 -2.45 -2.62
N VAL A 69 1.31 -2.14 -1.92
CA VAL A 69 2.46 -3.03 -1.88
C VAL A 69 2.14 -4.35 -1.17
N LEU A 70 1.24 -4.32 -0.19
CA LEU A 70 0.80 -5.53 0.50
C LEU A 70 -0.17 -6.37 -0.33
N GLU A 71 -0.90 -5.75 -1.24
CA GLU A 71 -1.98 -6.40 -1.96
C GLU A 71 -1.60 -6.86 -3.38
N THR A 72 -0.56 -6.28 -3.97
CA THR A 72 -0.13 -6.68 -5.32
C THR A 72 0.70 -7.96 -5.27
N ASP A 73 0.56 -8.79 -6.29
CA ASP A 73 1.36 -10.00 -6.47
C ASP A 73 2.40 -9.85 -7.59
N ASP A 74 2.46 -8.68 -8.24
CA ASP A 74 3.41 -8.40 -9.31
C ASP A 74 4.75 -7.95 -8.73
N PRO A 75 5.84 -8.74 -8.89
CA PRO A 75 7.15 -8.37 -8.33
C PRO A 75 7.67 -7.02 -8.82
N ALA A 76 7.39 -6.64 -10.06
CA ALA A 76 7.82 -5.35 -10.60
C ALA A 76 7.11 -4.20 -9.90
N GLN A 77 5.81 -4.34 -9.64
CA GLN A 77 5.05 -3.33 -8.90
C GLN A 77 5.50 -3.25 -7.44
N ILE A 78 5.73 -4.38 -6.80
CA ILE A 78 6.23 -4.43 -5.42
C ILE A 78 7.53 -3.64 -5.33
N GLU A 79 8.47 -3.89 -6.22
CA GLU A 79 9.77 -3.21 -6.22
C GLU A 79 9.62 -1.70 -6.45
N TRP A 80 8.80 -1.31 -7.42
CA TRP A 80 8.56 0.10 -7.69
C TRP A 80 7.95 0.83 -6.48
N LEU A 81 6.93 0.23 -5.87
CA LEU A 81 6.26 0.80 -4.70
C LEU A 81 7.20 0.88 -3.49
N ARG A 82 8.01 -0.15 -3.28
CA ARG A 82 8.98 -0.14 -2.18
C ARG A 82 10.02 0.95 -2.34
N GLN A 83 10.45 1.23 -3.56
CA GLN A 83 11.35 2.35 -3.82
C GLN A 83 10.69 3.69 -3.48
N ARG A 84 9.41 3.84 -3.81
CA ARG A 84 8.67 5.08 -3.44
C ARG A 84 8.54 5.22 -1.94
N LEU A 85 8.23 4.13 -1.24
CA LEU A 85 8.17 4.15 0.23
C LEU A 85 9.53 4.46 0.86
N ALA A 86 10.61 3.93 0.29
CA ALA A 86 11.96 4.21 0.79
C ALA A 86 12.32 5.69 0.67
N GLU A 87 11.88 6.36 -0.39
CA GLU A 87 12.06 7.79 -0.55
C GLU A 87 11.32 8.60 0.52
N LEU A 88 10.19 8.10 1.00
CA LEU A 88 9.35 8.78 1.99
C LEU A 88 9.79 8.52 3.42
N ARG A 89 10.47 7.41 3.69
CA ARG A 89 10.73 6.96 5.07
C ARG A 89 11.63 7.90 5.87
N GLN A 90 12.37 8.78 5.22
CA GLN A 90 13.21 9.75 5.90
C GLN A 90 12.43 10.95 6.43
N CYS A 91 11.16 11.08 6.06
CA CYS A 91 10.34 12.23 6.38
C CYS A 91 9.70 12.13 7.76
N HIS A 92 9.23 10.94 8.16
CA HIS A 92 8.49 10.73 9.42
C HIS A 92 8.77 9.36 10.01
N THR A 93 8.75 9.30 11.34
CA THR A 93 8.90 8.04 12.09
C THR A 93 7.77 7.05 11.76
N GLU A 94 6.56 7.55 11.60
CA GLU A 94 5.40 6.71 11.26
C GLU A 94 5.57 6.02 9.91
N ILE A 95 6.09 6.74 8.91
CA ILE A 95 6.36 6.18 7.59
C ILE A 95 7.46 5.13 7.67
N ARG A 96 8.47 5.37 8.50
CA ARG A 96 9.55 4.40 8.71
C ARG A 96 9.01 3.11 9.32
N TRP A 97 8.20 3.22 10.36
CA TRP A 97 7.58 2.06 11.00
C TRP A 97 6.72 1.27 10.02
N ALA A 98 5.93 1.98 9.20
CA ALA A 98 5.09 1.35 8.19
C ALA A 98 5.93 0.60 7.15
N ASN A 99 7.04 1.18 6.70
CA ASN A 99 7.96 0.53 5.78
C ASN A 99 8.54 -0.76 6.36
N GLU A 100 8.97 -0.70 7.61
CA GLU A 100 9.52 -1.87 8.31
C GLU A 100 8.47 -2.96 8.45
N THR A 101 7.22 -2.58 8.75
CA THR A 101 6.11 -3.53 8.84
C THR A 101 5.86 -4.21 7.49
N VAL A 102 5.84 -3.43 6.40
CA VAL A 102 5.68 -3.97 5.05
C VAL A 102 6.79 -4.96 4.72
N ASP A 103 8.04 -4.61 5.01
CA ASP A 103 9.18 -5.49 4.75
C ASP A 103 9.04 -6.82 5.50
N GLU A 104 8.61 -6.79 6.75
CA GLU A 104 8.40 -8.00 7.55
C GLU A 104 7.26 -8.86 7.00
N VAL A 105 6.15 -8.25 6.60
CA VAL A 105 5.02 -8.99 6.01
C VAL A 105 5.44 -9.65 4.70
N LEU A 106 6.15 -8.92 3.85
CA LEU A 106 6.62 -9.47 2.57
C LEU A 106 7.60 -10.61 2.79
N ALA A 107 8.51 -10.49 3.76
CA ALA A 107 9.44 -11.56 4.10
C ALA A 107 8.71 -12.81 4.59
N GLN A 108 7.66 -12.64 5.39
CA GLN A 108 6.86 -13.75 5.86
C GLN A 108 6.09 -14.42 4.71
N GLN A 109 5.54 -13.64 3.79
CA GLN A 109 4.86 -14.17 2.61
C GLN A 109 5.82 -14.99 1.71
N ASP A 110 7.06 -14.52 1.55
CA ASP A 110 8.09 -15.26 0.83
C ASP A 110 8.44 -16.57 1.54
N ALA A 111 8.58 -16.53 2.87
CA ALA A 111 8.90 -17.72 3.67
C ALA A 111 7.79 -18.78 3.61
N THR A 112 6.54 -18.38 3.43
CA THR A 112 5.40 -19.29 3.30
C THR A 112 5.05 -19.60 1.84
N LYS A 113 5.97 -19.36 0.92
CA LYS A 113 5.83 -19.64 -0.51
C LYS A 113 4.67 -18.88 -1.16
N GLY A 114 4.50 -17.62 -0.77
CA GLY A 114 3.49 -16.75 -1.33
C GLY A 114 2.11 -16.88 -0.70
N GLU A 115 1.97 -17.58 0.40
CA GLU A 115 0.71 -17.61 1.14
C GLU A 115 0.37 -16.21 1.66
N TYR A 116 -0.93 -15.90 1.63
CA TYR A 116 -1.43 -14.60 2.04
C TYR A 116 -1.37 -14.46 3.56
N VAL A 117 -0.58 -13.52 4.05
CA VAL A 117 -0.40 -13.31 5.50
C VAL A 117 -1.67 -12.76 6.12
N ASN A 118 -2.08 -13.32 7.26
CA ASN A 118 -3.17 -12.76 8.06
C ASN A 118 -2.71 -11.46 8.71
N LEU A 119 -3.03 -10.35 8.07
CA LEU A 119 -2.55 -9.03 8.48
C LEU A 119 -3.09 -8.63 9.87
N ALA A 120 -4.34 -9.00 10.19
CA ALA A 120 -4.93 -8.67 11.48
C ALA A 120 -4.15 -9.33 12.62
N GLU A 121 -3.80 -10.61 12.47
CA GLU A 121 -3.02 -11.34 13.45
C GLU A 121 -1.60 -10.78 13.54
N PHE A 122 -0.97 -10.51 12.40
CA PHE A 122 0.37 -9.93 12.33
C PHE A 122 0.45 -8.61 13.09
N LEU A 123 -0.50 -7.70 12.86
CA LEU A 123 -0.52 -6.40 13.50
C LEU A 123 -0.80 -6.48 15.00
N ARG A 124 -1.60 -7.46 15.44
CA ARG A 124 -1.86 -7.67 16.88
C ARG A 124 -0.59 -8.07 17.63
N ASN A 125 0.30 -8.81 16.97
CA ASN A 125 1.53 -9.31 17.58
C ASN A 125 2.68 -8.32 17.45
N ARG A 126 2.47 -7.18 16.79
CA ARG A 126 3.49 -6.18 16.54
C ARG A 126 3.20 -4.90 17.33
N ALA A 127 4.15 -4.50 18.17
CA ALA A 127 4.04 -3.23 18.91
C ALA A 127 4.37 -2.05 17.98
N PRO A 128 3.57 -0.97 17.99
CA PRO A 128 3.94 0.26 17.29
C PRO A 128 5.14 0.93 17.96
N PRO A 129 5.83 1.83 17.26
CA PRO A 129 7.00 2.53 17.78
C PRO A 129 6.63 3.50 18.91
#